data_72693a37d898684b6ed9e3330c93d8f3
#
_entry.id   72693a37d898684b6ed9e3330c93d8f3
#
_cell.length_a   1.000
_cell.length_b   1.000
_cell.length_c   1.000
_cell.angle_alpha   90.00
_cell.angle_beta   90.00
_cell.angle_gamma   90.00
#
_symmetry.space_group_name_H-M   'P 1'
#
loop_
_entity.id
_entity.type
_entity.pdbx_description
1 polymer ?
#
loop_
_entity_poly.entity_id
_entity_poly.type
_entity_poly.pdbx_seq_one_letter_code
_entity_poly.pdbx_strand_id
1 'polypeptide(L)'
;TGLKYAADNKSETIYLVQDSVKGLKDYISGKIDFSEVGIKAVDDHTVEYTLNEPESFWNSKTTMGILYPVNKDFLKNQGDKFAQATDPTSLLYNGPFLLKSLTSKSEIQFEKNPNYWDKENVHVDAVKLSFYDGQDQGKPAEQFSQGALTTARLFPTSATYEKVEKDFKDNIVYTPQDASTFLVGTNIDRQSYNHTAKTSEAQKTSTKKALLNKDFRQALTFAFNRESYASQINGKDGADKLLRNLYIPPTFVQAGDKSFGDLVKEKVVTYGDEWKDVDFSDGQDGLYNENKAKAEFAKAKEALKADGVEFPIHLDIPVDQTATSKVQRVQSLKQ
;
A
#
# COMPACT_ATOMS: atom_id res chain seq x y z
N THR A 1 13.19 18.18 17.51
CA THR A 1 12.22 19.21 17.04
C THR A 1 11.18 18.58 16.14
N GLY A 2 11.56 17.96 15.00
CA GLY A 2 10.61 17.43 14.00
C GLY A 2 9.61 16.43 14.57
N LEU A 3 10.07 15.39 15.27
CA LEU A 3 9.18 14.37 15.83
C LEU A 3 8.18 14.94 16.84
N LYS A 4 8.63 15.89 17.72
CA LYS A 4 7.72 16.57 18.63
C LYS A 4 6.65 17.36 17.89
N TYR A 5 7.06 18.14 16.89
CA TYR A 5 6.13 18.91 16.05
C TYR A 5 5.13 18.02 15.34
N ALA A 6 5.57 16.90 14.78
CA ALA A 6 4.69 15.93 14.11
C ALA A 6 3.67 15.31 15.09
N ALA A 7 4.10 14.98 16.31
CA ALA A 7 3.21 14.44 17.33
C ALA A 7 2.18 15.48 17.81
N ASP A 8 2.62 16.71 18.10
CA ASP A 8 1.75 17.81 18.56
C ASP A 8 0.69 18.18 17.51
N ASN A 9 1.04 18.10 16.23
CA ASN A 9 0.15 18.38 15.10
C ASN A 9 -0.58 17.16 14.55
N LYS A 10 -0.54 16.03 15.24
CA LYS A 10 -1.25 14.79 14.87
C LYS A 10 -0.95 14.35 13.44
N SER A 11 0.32 14.34 13.04
CA SER A 11 0.74 13.91 11.71
C SER A 11 0.14 12.55 11.38
N GLU A 12 -0.43 12.42 10.18
CA GLU A 12 -1.02 11.17 9.69
C GLU A 12 -0.01 10.01 9.59
N THR A 13 1.29 10.33 9.53
CA THR A 13 2.36 9.32 9.42
C THR A 13 3.00 8.97 10.77
N ILE A 14 2.54 9.53 11.89
CA ILE A 14 3.12 9.28 13.22
C ILE A 14 3.03 7.80 13.62
N TYR A 15 2.04 7.08 13.12
CA TYR A 15 1.85 5.65 13.38
C TYR A 15 3.06 4.80 12.97
N LEU A 16 3.89 5.26 12.03
CA LEU A 16 5.08 4.55 11.56
C LEU A 16 6.13 4.37 12.66
N VAL A 17 6.14 5.24 13.67
CA VAL A 17 7.17 5.29 14.70
C VAL A 17 6.63 5.35 16.14
N GLN A 18 5.33 5.58 16.34
CA GLN A 18 4.74 5.78 17.67
C GLN A 18 4.88 4.57 18.59
N ASP A 19 4.85 3.36 18.03
CA ASP A 19 4.99 2.12 18.81
C ASP A 19 6.47 1.67 18.92
N SER A 20 7.36 2.24 18.09
CA SER A 20 8.80 1.96 18.10
C SER A 20 9.56 2.79 19.13
N VAL A 21 9.36 4.12 19.13
CA VAL A 21 10.11 5.03 20.03
C VAL A 21 9.50 4.98 21.42
N LYS A 22 10.34 4.69 22.41
CA LYS A 22 9.92 4.58 23.82
C LYS A 22 9.15 5.82 24.28
N GLY A 23 7.99 5.61 24.88
CA GLY A 23 7.15 6.66 25.44
C GLY A 23 6.41 7.55 24.43
N LEU A 24 6.65 7.43 23.11
CA LEU A 24 6.03 8.32 22.11
C LEU A 24 4.52 8.17 22.09
N LYS A 25 3.99 6.96 22.16
CA LYS A 25 2.54 6.69 22.24
C LYS A 25 1.89 7.27 23.49
N ASP A 26 2.57 7.20 24.63
CA ASP A 26 2.08 7.78 25.89
C ASP A 26 2.12 9.31 25.84
N TYR A 27 3.13 9.90 25.22
CA TYR A 27 3.16 11.33 24.94
C TYR A 27 1.99 11.79 24.03
N ILE A 28 1.75 11.10 22.93
CA ILE A 28 0.63 11.41 22.01
C ILE A 28 -0.72 11.34 22.72
N SER A 29 -0.87 10.41 23.68
CA SER A 29 -2.07 10.27 24.50
C SER A 29 -2.14 11.21 25.71
N GLY A 30 -1.15 12.08 25.91
CA GLY A 30 -1.11 13.08 26.98
C GLY A 30 -0.78 12.53 28.37
N LYS A 31 -0.20 11.32 28.48
CA LYS A 31 0.13 10.70 29.77
C LYS A 31 1.48 11.11 30.34
N ILE A 32 2.42 11.50 29.48
CA ILE A 32 3.77 11.89 29.85
C ILE A 32 4.21 13.13 29.11
N ASP A 33 5.26 13.80 29.58
CA ASP A 33 5.93 14.88 28.88
C ASP A 33 6.87 14.38 27.78
N PHE A 34 7.14 15.25 26.77
CA PHE A 34 8.06 14.90 25.68
C PHE A 34 9.49 14.63 26.15
N SER A 35 9.90 15.18 27.27
CA SER A 35 11.20 14.93 27.90
C SER A 35 11.40 13.46 28.32
N GLU A 36 10.32 12.70 28.45
CA GLU A 36 10.33 11.28 28.79
C GLU A 36 10.33 10.37 27.57
N VAL A 37 10.15 10.95 26.36
CA VAL A 37 10.20 10.21 25.09
C VAL A 37 11.65 9.82 24.79
N GLY A 38 11.84 8.60 24.30
CA GLY A 38 13.13 8.01 23.99
C GLY A 38 13.87 8.64 22.79
N ILE A 39 13.98 9.97 22.77
CA ILE A 39 14.80 10.72 21.81
C ILE A 39 15.62 11.78 22.54
N LYS A 40 16.93 11.78 22.33
CA LYS A 40 17.85 12.68 23.01
C LYS A 40 18.93 13.18 22.06
N ALA A 41 19.16 14.50 22.07
CA ALA A 41 20.39 15.07 21.52
C ALA A 41 21.51 14.83 22.55
N VAL A 42 22.47 14.00 22.21
CA VAL A 42 23.64 13.70 23.08
C VAL A 42 24.64 14.84 22.98
N ASP A 43 24.88 15.32 21.75
CA ASP A 43 25.71 16.45 21.43
C ASP A 43 25.20 17.13 20.12
N ASP A 44 25.98 18.04 19.56
CA ASP A 44 25.61 18.81 18.36
C ASP A 44 25.47 17.96 17.07
N HIS A 45 26.00 16.73 17.09
CA HIS A 45 26.05 15.84 15.93
C HIS A 45 25.42 14.48 16.17
N THR A 46 25.00 14.18 17.42
CA THR A 46 24.52 12.85 17.83
C THR A 46 23.12 12.90 18.37
N VAL A 47 22.22 12.13 17.73
CA VAL A 47 20.87 11.88 18.23
C VAL A 47 20.74 10.40 18.63
N GLU A 48 20.31 10.17 19.87
CA GLU A 48 20.05 8.84 20.41
C GLU A 48 18.54 8.57 20.40
N TYR A 49 18.16 7.40 19.87
CA TYR A 49 16.81 6.88 19.97
C TYR A 49 16.79 5.66 20.90
N THR A 50 15.90 5.65 21.88
CA THR A 50 15.59 4.49 22.71
C THR A 50 14.30 3.88 22.19
N LEU A 51 14.35 2.59 21.84
CA LEU A 51 13.19 1.86 21.32
C LEU A 51 12.49 1.08 22.43
N ASN A 52 11.20 0.78 22.25
CA ASN A 52 10.45 -0.09 23.17
C ASN A 52 10.97 -1.52 23.12
N GLU A 53 11.33 -2.01 21.93
CA GLU A 53 11.84 -3.35 21.66
C GLU A 53 12.94 -3.29 20.60
N PRO A 54 13.83 -4.28 20.50
CA PRO A 54 14.82 -4.36 19.42
C PRO A 54 14.12 -4.47 18.05
N GLU A 55 14.42 -3.54 17.15
CA GLU A 55 13.91 -3.54 15.76
C GLU A 55 15.09 -3.64 14.78
N SER A 56 15.27 -4.78 14.12
CA SER A 56 16.34 -4.99 13.14
C SER A 56 16.24 -4.05 11.92
N PHE A 57 15.06 -3.53 11.65
CA PHE A 57 14.74 -2.63 10.55
C PHE A 57 14.67 -1.14 10.97
N TRP A 58 15.10 -0.78 12.17
CA TRP A 58 15.05 0.61 12.65
C TRP A 58 15.78 1.58 11.72
N ASN A 59 16.94 1.19 11.20
CA ASN A 59 17.68 2.02 10.27
C ASN A 59 16.88 2.36 9.00
N SER A 60 16.03 1.46 8.53
CA SER A 60 15.13 1.74 7.40
C SER A 60 14.05 2.75 7.78
N LYS A 61 13.57 2.74 9.04
CA LYS A 61 12.62 3.76 9.50
C LYS A 61 13.22 5.16 9.53
N THR A 62 14.53 5.31 9.77
CA THR A 62 15.17 6.63 9.77
C THR A 62 15.17 7.32 8.41
N THR A 63 14.92 6.59 7.33
CA THR A 63 14.74 7.17 5.98
C THR A 63 13.32 7.68 5.70
N MET A 64 12.40 7.53 6.65
CA MET A 64 11.02 8.01 6.50
C MET A 64 10.92 9.49 6.87
N GLY A 65 10.14 10.26 6.11
CA GLY A 65 9.98 11.70 6.27
C GLY A 65 9.59 12.16 7.68
N ILE A 66 8.87 11.33 8.44
CA ILE A 66 8.47 11.61 9.84
C ILE A 66 9.68 11.82 10.77
N LEU A 67 10.85 11.24 10.45
CA LEU A 67 12.08 11.36 11.20
C LEU A 67 13.10 12.34 10.59
N TYR A 68 12.75 13.00 9.49
CA TYR A 68 13.66 13.98 8.88
C TYR A 68 13.92 15.15 9.82
N PRO A 69 15.14 15.70 9.80
CA PRO A 69 15.49 16.84 10.64
C PRO A 69 14.71 18.08 10.22
N VAL A 70 14.24 18.83 11.20
CA VAL A 70 13.56 20.12 11.01
C VAL A 70 14.34 21.18 11.76
N ASN A 71 14.71 22.27 11.06
CA ASN A 71 15.37 23.41 11.68
C ASN A 71 14.40 24.11 12.65
N LYS A 72 14.81 24.16 13.92
CA LYS A 72 13.98 24.69 15.03
C LYS A 72 13.61 26.14 14.87
N ASP A 73 14.59 26.98 14.49
CA ASP A 73 14.39 28.41 14.40
C ASP A 73 13.55 28.76 13.18
N PHE A 74 13.78 28.08 12.06
CA PHE A 74 12.95 28.22 10.88
C PHE A 74 11.50 27.84 11.16
N LEU A 75 11.27 26.67 11.77
CA LEU A 75 9.92 26.21 12.18
C LEU A 75 9.22 27.27 13.05
N LYS A 76 9.94 27.80 14.07
CA LYS A 76 9.42 28.81 14.98
C LYS A 76 9.10 30.12 14.25
N ASN A 77 9.93 30.54 13.32
CA ASN A 77 9.74 31.78 12.57
C ASN A 77 8.59 31.67 11.56
N GLN A 78 8.41 30.50 10.95
CA GLN A 78 7.30 30.25 10.02
C GLN A 78 5.94 30.11 10.73
N GLY A 79 5.91 29.53 11.92
CA GLY A 79 4.67 29.28 12.66
C GLY A 79 3.67 28.52 11.80
N ASP A 80 2.44 29.04 11.67
CA ASP A 80 1.35 28.41 10.90
C ASP A 80 1.61 28.36 9.37
N LYS A 81 2.63 29.07 8.89
CA LYS A 81 3.02 29.03 7.48
C LYS A 81 3.96 27.87 7.15
N PHE A 82 4.50 27.19 8.17
CA PHE A 82 5.43 26.10 7.94
C PHE A 82 4.78 24.98 7.10
N ALA A 83 5.51 24.52 6.09
CA ALA A 83 5.12 23.43 5.21
C ALA A 83 3.80 23.65 4.42
N GLN A 84 3.45 24.88 4.13
CA GLN A 84 2.33 25.18 3.21
C GLN A 84 2.74 24.77 1.79
N ALA A 85 2.10 23.74 1.24
CA ALA A 85 2.48 23.08 -0.01
C ALA A 85 2.54 24.02 -1.23
N THR A 86 1.76 25.12 -1.22
CA THR A 86 1.71 26.11 -2.31
C THR A 86 2.73 27.23 -2.17
N ASP A 87 3.43 27.30 -1.04
CA ASP A 87 4.48 28.29 -0.79
C ASP A 87 5.86 27.61 -0.68
N PRO A 88 6.69 27.64 -1.74
CA PRO A 88 8.02 27.04 -1.71
C PRO A 88 8.94 27.59 -0.62
N THR A 89 8.69 28.81 -0.13
CA THR A 89 9.49 29.45 0.92
C THR A 89 9.13 29.00 2.34
N SER A 90 8.05 28.23 2.49
CA SER A 90 7.60 27.71 3.76
C SER A 90 8.38 26.50 4.26
N LEU A 91 9.33 25.99 3.47
CA LEU A 91 10.20 24.86 3.76
C LEU A 91 11.69 25.21 3.56
N LEU A 92 12.56 24.51 4.24
CA LEU A 92 14.00 24.43 3.93
C LEU A 92 14.30 23.14 3.17
N TYR A 93 15.24 23.23 2.25
CA TYR A 93 15.60 22.12 1.36
C TYR A 93 17.06 21.74 1.55
N ASN A 94 17.33 20.46 1.74
CA ASN A 94 18.67 19.89 1.74
C ASN A 94 18.86 18.79 0.69
N GLY A 95 17.83 18.55 -0.14
CA GLY A 95 17.86 17.59 -1.24
C GLY A 95 18.33 18.19 -2.56
N PRO A 96 18.42 17.35 -3.62
CA PRO A 96 18.91 17.76 -4.94
C PRO A 96 17.99 18.72 -5.69
N PHE A 97 16.73 18.86 -5.27
CA PHE A 97 15.76 19.74 -5.92
C PHE A 97 15.04 20.65 -4.92
N LEU A 98 14.66 21.83 -5.40
CA LEU A 98 13.79 22.79 -4.72
C LEU A 98 12.39 22.70 -5.32
N LEU A 99 11.35 22.83 -4.50
CA LEU A 99 10.01 23.04 -5.01
C LEU A 99 9.95 24.45 -5.64
N LYS A 100 9.65 24.53 -6.93
CA LYS A 100 9.46 25.80 -7.64
C LYS A 100 8.03 26.28 -7.57
N SER A 101 7.07 25.39 -7.82
CA SER A 101 5.65 25.69 -7.72
C SER A 101 4.82 24.43 -7.56
N LEU A 102 3.66 24.58 -6.93
CA LEU A 102 2.62 23.56 -6.86
C LEU A 102 1.27 24.20 -7.18
N THR A 103 0.66 23.76 -8.28
CA THR A 103 -0.68 24.15 -8.69
C THR A 103 -1.61 22.95 -8.56
N SER A 104 -2.56 23.04 -7.63
CA SER A 104 -3.49 21.93 -7.36
C SER A 104 -4.20 21.47 -8.63
N LYS A 105 -4.30 20.15 -8.81
CA LYS A 105 -4.92 19.48 -9.97
C LYS A 105 -4.36 19.94 -11.34
N SER A 106 -3.14 20.43 -11.36
CA SER A 106 -2.45 20.84 -12.58
C SER A 106 -1.03 20.28 -12.64
N GLU A 107 -0.10 20.83 -11.85
CA GLU A 107 1.29 20.41 -11.92
C GLU A 107 2.08 20.73 -10.65
N ILE A 108 3.17 19.99 -10.45
CA ILE A 108 4.23 20.31 -9.49
C ILE A 108 5.53 20.50 -10.28
N GLN A 109 6.23 21.58 -10.03
CA GLN A 109 7.52 21.86 -10.65
C GLN A 109 8.63 21.91 -9.60
N PHE A 110 9.73 21.25 -9.92
CA PHE A 110 10.97 21.30 -9.16
C PHE A 110 12.10 21.81 -10.04
N GLU A 111 13.06 22.50 -9.43
CA GLU A 111 14.30 22.94 -10.07
C GLU A 111 15.51 22.44 -9.29
N LYS A 112 16.66 22.30 -9.96
CA LYS A 112 17.91 21.85 -9.36
C LYS A 112 18.31 22.76 -8.21
N ASN A 113 18.70 22.18 -7.06
CA ASN A 113 19.20 22.90 -5.90
C ASN A 113 20.69 23.22 -6.09
N PRO A 114 21.09 24.51 -6.29
CA PRO A 114 22.47 24.86 -6.48
C PRO A 114 23.32 24.69 -5.22
N ASN A 115 22.67 24.58 -4.05
CA ASN A 115 23.34 24.43 -2.76
C ASN A 115 23.37 22.96 -2.28
N TYR A 116 22.90 22.01 -3.09
CA TYR A 116 22.97 20.60 -2.74
C TYR A 116 24.43 20.15 -2.64
N TRP A 117 24.78 19.40 -1.60
CA TRP A 117 26.15 18.99 -1.33
C TRP A 117 26.77 18.14 -2.44
N ASP A 118 25.97 17.35 -3.14
CA ASP A 118 26.39 16.46 -4.23
C ASP A 118 25.80 16.91 -5.59
N LYS A 119 25.76 18.22 -5.82
CA LYS A 119 25.15 18.82 -7.01
C LYS A 119 25.80 18.41 -8.33
N GLU A 120 27.08 18.03 -8.31
CA GLU A 120 27.82 17.60 -9.51
C GLU A 120 27.28 16.27 -10.06
N ASN A 121 26.68 15.43 -9.21
CA ASN A 121 26.05 14.18 -9.60
C ASN A 121 24.56 14.32 -9.93
N VAL A 122 24.02 15.53 -9.91
CA VAL A 122 22.64 15.81 -10.32
C VAL A 122 22.63 16.26 -11.78
N HIS A 123 22.21 15.37 -12.68
CA HIS A 123 22.21 15.59 -14.13
C HIS A 123 20.86 16.04 -14.70
N VAL A 124 19.84 16.19 -13.87
CA VAL A 124 18.51 16.66 -14.24
C VAL A 124 18.33 18.07 -13.71
N ASP A 125 18.00 19.04 -14.58
CA ASP A 125 17.87 20.45 -14.19
C ASP A 125 16.50 20.77 -13.59
N ALA A 126 15.44 20.08 -14.08
CA ALA A 126 14.07 20.30 -13.62
C ALA A 126 13.25 19.02 -13.69
N VAL A 127 12.29 18.90 -12.77
CA VAL A 127 11.28 17.83 -12.78
C VAL A 127 9.90 18.48 -12.79
N LYS A 128 9.06 18.05 -13.73
CA LYS A 128 7.67 18.46 -13.83
C LYS A 128 6.77 17.26 -13.67
N LEU A 129 5.90 17.27 -12.66
CA LEU A 129 4.87 16.27 -12.46
C LEU A 129 3.55 16.86 -12.94
N SER A 130 2.95 16.27 -13.97
CA SER A 130 1.65 16.66 -14.49
C SER A 130 0.54 15.88 -13.81
N PHE A 131 -0.53 16.56 -13.43
CA PHE A 131 -1.68 15.91 -12.80
C PHE A 131 -2.42 15.01 -13.80
N TYR A 132 -2.76 13.82 -13.36
CA TYR A 132 -3.61 12.88 -14.07
C TYR A 132 -4.77 12.43 -13.17
N ASP A 133 -6.01 12.63 -13.62
CA ASP A 133 -7.23 12.38 -12.85
C ASP A 133 -7.66 10.91 -12.82
N GLY A 134 -6.99 10.04 -13.59
CA GLY A 134 -7.28 8.61 -13.63
C GLY A 134 -8.46 8.22 -14.54
N GLN A 135 -9.10 9.15 -15.24
CA GLN A 135 -10.30 8.88 -16.05
C GLN A 135 -9.97 8.27 -17.41
N ASP A 136 -9.09 8.91 -18.17
CA ASP A 136 -8.68 8.44 -19.49
C ASP A 136 -7.33 7.71 -19.41
N GLN A 137 -7.37 6.40 -19.34
CA GLN A 137 -6.18 5.55 -19.25
C GLN A 137 -5.25 5.61 -20.47
N GLY A 138 -5.74 6.07 -21.62
CA GLY A 138 -4.93 6.25 -22.83
C GLY A 138 -4.13 7.53 -22.85
N LYS A 139 -4.58 8.57 -22.15
CA LYS A 139 -4.01 9.90 -22.19
C LYS A 139 -2.52 9.99 -21.80
N PRO A 140 -2.02 9.31 -20.75
CA PRO A 140 -0.59 9.36 -20.43
C PRO A 140 0.29 8.81 -21.55
N ALA A 141 -0.10 7.72 -22.19
CA ALA A 141 0.64 7.13 -23.32
C ALA A 141 0.59 8.03 -24.57
N GLU A 142 -0.53 8.68 -24.84
CA GLU A 142 -0.64 9.66 -25.90
C GLU A 142 0.29 10.86 -25.68
N GLN A 143 0.30 11.43 -24.47
CA GLN A 143 1.20 12.52 -24.09
C GLN A 143 2.68 12.13 -24.19
N PHE A 144 3.03 10.89 -23.86
CA PHE A 144 4.36 10.36 -24.07
C PHE A 144 4.71 10.29 -25.55
N SER A 145 3.82 9.78 -26.40
CA SER A 145 4.04 9.69 -27.85
C SER A 145 4.19 11.04 -28.54
N GLN A 146 3.58 12.09 -27.98
CA GLN A 146 3.70 13.48 -28.42
C GLN A 146 4.94 14.20 -27.88
N GLY A 147 5.74 13.53 -27.01
CA GLY A 147 6.90 14.13 -26.37
C GLY A 147 6.56 15.09 -25.21
N ALA A 148 5.30 15.14 -24.77
CA ALA A 148 4.87 15.99 -23.66
C ALA A 148 5.28 15.42 -22.29
N LEU A 149 5.47 14.10 -22.22
CA LEU A 149 5.96 13.38 -21.03
C LEU A 149 7.23 12.60 -21.37
N THR A 150 8.19 12.60 -20.45
CA THR A 150 9.42 11.79 -20.55
C THR A 150 9.15 10.34 -20.11
N THR A 151 8.24 10.14 -19.18
CA THR A 151 7.77 8.83 -18.72
C THR A 151 6.26 8.88 -18.53
N ALA A 152 5.58 7.77 -18.80
CA ALA A 152 4.14 7.67 -18.63
C ALA A 152 3.77 6.26 -18.13
N ARG A 153 2.75 6.16 -17.29
CA ARG A 153 2.17 4.88 -16.93
C ARG A 153 1.36 4.33 -18.09
N LEU A 154 1.65 3.09 -18.47
CA LEU A 154 0.87 2.35 -19.45
C LEU A 154 -0.19 1.50 -18.72
N PHE A 155 -1.43 1.55 -19.24
CA PHE A 155 -2.54 0.77 -18.71
C PHE A 155 -2.97 -0.27 -19.75
N PRO A 156 -2.81 -1.57 -19.48
CA PRO A 156 -3.21 -2.64 -20.41
C PRO A 156 -4.70 -2.68 -20.73
N THR A 157 -5.54 -2.09 -19.89
CA THR A 157 -6.98 -1.96 -20.09
C THR A 157 -7.38 -0.75 -20.96
N SER A 158 -6.40 0.07 -21.34
CA SER A 158 -6.62 1.20 -22.24
C SER A 158 -6.93 0.71 -23.67
N ALA A 159 -7.88 1.36 -24.32
CA ALA A 159 -8.18 1.09 -25.73
C ALA A 159 -7.00 1.35 -26.68
N THR A 160 -6.00 2.10 -26.25
CA THR A 160 -4.79 2.41 -27.02
C THR A 160 -3.63 1.46 -26.74
N TYR A 161 -3.79 0.49 -25.82
CA TYR A 161 -2.70 -0.36 -25.33
C TYR A 161 -1.95 -1.09 -26.45
N GLU A 162 -2.68 -1.84 -27.30
CA GLU A 162 -2.07 -2.64 -28.37
C GLU A 162 -1.24 -1.80 -29.34
N LYS A 163 -1.74 -0.59 -29.64
CA LYS A 163 -1.02 0.35 -30.51
C LYS A 163 0.26 0.84 -29.85
N VAL A 164 0.18 1.24 -28.57
CA VAL A 164 1.34 1.73 -27.81
C VAL A 164 2.37 0.62 -27.61
N GLU A 165 1.94 -0.59 -27.27
CA GLU A 165 2.80 -1.75 -27.14
C GLU A 165 3.57 -2.04 -28.43
N LYS A 166 2.88 -1.98 -29.59
CA LYS A 166 3.50 -2.17 -30.91
C LYS A 166 4.51 -1.07 -31.24
N ASP A 167 4.12 0.20 -31.01
CA ASP A 167 4.93 1.35 -31.47
C ASP A 167 6.13 1.63 -30.51
N PHE A 168 6.00 1.25 -29.24
CA PHE A 168 6.97 1.59 -28.18
C PHE A 168 7.45 0.38 -27.38
N LYS A 169 7.43 -0.83 -27.95
CA LYS A 169 7.79 -2.07 -27.27
C LYS A 169 9.11 -1.98 -26.49
N ASP A 170 10.13 -1.41 -27.09
CA ASP A 170 11.47 -1.28 -26.51
C ASP A 170 11.55 -0.21 -25.40
N ASN A 171 10.51 0.60 -25.25
CA ASN A 171 10.40 1.63 -24.23
C ASN A 171 9.56 1.18 -23.01
N ILE A 172 8.90 0.02 -23.10
CA ILE A 172 8.08 -0.50 -21.99
C ILE A 172 8.99 -1.16 -20.97
N VAL A 173 8.95 -0.64 -19.76
CA VAL A 173 9.75 -1.13 -18.63
C VAL A 173 8.82 -1.55 -17.50
N TYR A 174 8.99 -2.77 -17.02
CA TYR A 174 8.37 -3.23 -15.78
C TYR A 174 9.24 -2.81 -14.60
N THR A 175 8.63 -2.12 -13.65
CA THR A 175 9.33 -1.78 -12.41
C THR A 175 9.61 -3.05 -11.59
N PRO A 176 10.71 -3.11 -10.82
CA PRO A 176 10.91 -4.17 -9.86
C PRO A 176 9.73 -4.29 -8.88
N GLN A 177 9.48 -5.48 -8.37
CA GLN A 177 8.55 -5.66 -7.26
C GLN A 177 9.04 -4.87 -6.05
N ASP A 178 8.16 -4.08 -5.46
CA ASP A 178 8.44 -3.45 -4.17
C ASP A 178 8.17 -4.41 -2.99
N ALA A 179 8.43 -3.94 -1.78
CA ALA A 179 8.18 -4.73 -0.57
C ALA A 179 6.69 -4.71 -0.14
N SER A 180 5.82 -4.04 -0.90
CA SER A 180 4.40 -3.92 -0.56
C SER A 180 3.63 -5.14 -1.05
N THR A 181 2.70 -5.63 -0.25
CA THR A 181 1.75 -6.67 -0.65
C THR A 181 0.35 -6.10 -0.66
N PHE A 182 -0.30 -6.16 -1.81
CA PHE A 182 -1.71 -5.81 -1.95
C PHE A 182 -2.56 -7.05 -1.75
N LEU A 183 -3.61 -6.92 -0.96
CA LEU A 183 -4.45 -8.04 -0.58
C LEU A 183 -5.93 -7.65 -0.53
N VAL A 184 -6.80 -8.64 -0.63
CA VAL A 184 -8.21 -8.51 -0.28
C VAL A 184 -8.41 -9.05 1.12
N GLY A 185 -8.69 -8.16 2.07
CA GLY A 185 -8.94 -8.53 3.47
C GLY A 185 -10.44 -8.66 3.75
N THR A 186 -10.80 -9.59 4.63
CA THR A 186 -12.18 -9.72 5.13
C THR A 186 -12.32 -9.01 6.48
N ASN A 187 -13.29 -8.09 6.59
CA ASN A 187 -13.62 -7.47 7.87
C ASN A 187 -14.54 -8.40 8.67
N ILE A 188 -13.98 -9.15 9.59
CA ILE A 188 -14.72 -10.12 10.43
C ILE A 188 -15.42 -9.48 11.63
N ASP A 189 -15.12 -8.21 11.93
CA ASP A 189 -15.76 -7.47 13.03
C ASP A 189 -16.19 -6.07 12.59
N ARG A 190 -16.99 -6.01 11.53
CA ARG A 190 -17.48 -4.77 10.94
C ARG A 190 -18.40 -4.03 11.91
N GLN A 191 -18.06 -2.76 12.21
CA GLN A 191 -18.79 -1.89 13.12
C GLN A 191 -19.69 -0.87 12.40
N SER A 192 -19.35 -0.49 11.17
CA SER A 192 -20.08 0.50 10.39
C SER A 192 -20.62 -0.09 9.08
N TYR A 193 -21.85 0.27 8.76
CA TYR A 193 -22.57 -0.19 7.55
C TYR A 193 -22.97 0.97 6.63
N ASN A 194 -22.21 2.07 6.64
CA ASN A 194 -22.51 3.26 5.83
C ASN A 194 -22.52 3.00 4.33
N HIS A 195 -21.70 2.06 3.85
CA HIS A 195 -21.61 1.67 2.44
C HIS A 195 -21.97 0.19 2.31
N THR A 196 -23.26 -0.12 2.36
CA THR A 196 -23.76 -1.49 2.30
C THR A 196 -25.02 -1.60 1.46
N ALA A 197 -25.16 -2.70 0.72
CA ALA A 197 -26.40 -3.10 0.08
C ALA A 197 -27.29 -3.96 0.99
N LYS A 198 -26.84 -4.28 2.21
CA LYS A 198 -27.63 -5.07 3.17
C LYS A 198 -28.78 -4.22 3.72
N THR A 199 -29.99 -4.78 3.69
CA THR A 199 -31.21 -4.08 4.10
C THR A 199 -31.77 -4.54 5.44
N SER A 200 -31.25 -5.65 6.00
CA SER A 200 -31.74 -6.21 7.26
C SER A 200 -30.62 -6.59 8.22
N GLU A 201 -30.94 -6.66 9.51
CA GLU A 201 -30.02 -7.16 10.54
C GLU A 201 -29.71 -8.66 10.33
N ALA A 202 -30.65 -9.43 9.81
CA ALA A 202 -30.42 -10.83 9.47
C ALA A 202 -29.33 -10.99 8.41
N GLN A 203 -29.31 -10.15 7.36
CA GLN A 203 -28.24 -10.15 6.35
C GLN A 203 -26.88 -9.76 6.92
N LYS A 204 -26.83 -8.76 7.84
CA LYS A 204 -25.59 -8.36 8.51
C LYS A 204 -25.05 -9.48 9.37
N THR A 205 -25.89 -10.10 10.20
CA THR A 205 -25.54 -11.21 11.08
C THR A 205 -25.10 -12.43 10.29
N SER A 206 -25.83 -12.79 9.24
CA SER A 206 -25.51 -13.92 8.35
C SER A 206 -24.14 -13.72 7.68
N THR A 207 -23.85 -12.50 7.19
CA THR A 207 -22.54 -12.21 6.60
C THR A 207 -21.42 -12.28 7.65
N LYS A 208 -21.63 -11.75 8.87
CA LYS A 208 -20.62 -11.84 9.95
C LYS A 208 -20.33 -13.32 10.28
N LYS A 209 -21.36 -14.15 10.46
CA LYS A 209 -21.19 -15.59 10.74
C LYS A 209 -20.46 -16.30 9.60
N ALA A 210 -20.81 -16.00 8.35
CA ALA A 210 -20.13 -16.58 7.19
C ALA A 210 -18.64 -16.19 7.16
N LEU A 211 -18.29 -14.92 7.37
CA LEU A 211 -16.90 -14.47 7.39
C LEU A 211 -16.11 -15.01 8.58
N LEU A 212 -16.74 -15.38 9.69
CA LEU A 212 -16.10 -16.06 10.82
C LEU A 212 -15.91 -17.56 10.58
N ASN A 213 -16.67 -18.17 9.66
CA ASN A 213 -16.51 -19.57 9.30
C ASN A 213 -15.24 -19.79 8.48
N LYS A 214 -14.36 -20.71 8.89
CA LYS A 214 -13.09 -21.02 8.23
C LYS A 214 -13.30 -21.49 6.80
N ASP A 215 -14.19 -22.46 6.60
CA ASP A 215 -14.40 -23.11 5.30
C ASP A 215 -14.98 -22.10 4.28
N PHE A 216 -15.81 -21.16 4.74
CA PHE A 216 -16.29 -20.06 3.89
C PHE A 216 -15.15 -19.15 3.41
N ARG A 217 -14.22 -18.79 4.30
CA ARG A 217 -13.06 -17.99 3.90
C ARG A 217 -12.12 -18.76 2.98
N GLN A 218 -11.93 -20.08 3.21
CA GLN A 218 -11.16 -20.93 2.30
C GLN A 218 -11.81 -21.01 0.93
N ALA A 219 -13.14 -21.17 0.88
CA ALA A 219 -13.89 -21.13 -0.37
C ALA A 219 -13.65 -19.84 -1.15
N LEU A 220 -13.71 -18.69 -0.49
CA LEU A 220 -13.40 -17.39 -1.12
C LEU A 220 -11.96 -17.33 -1.62
N THR A 221 -11.00 -17.86 -0.86
CA THR A 221 -9.57 -17.88 -1.25
C THR A 221 -9.36 -18.70 -2.52
N PHE A 222 -9.94 -19.89 -2.60
CA PHE A 222 -9.81 -20.76 -3.77
C PHE A 222 -10.67 -20.30 -4.97
N ALA A 223 -11.71 -19.51 -4.75
CA ALA A 223 -12.54 -18.94 -5.81
C ALA A 223 -11.93 -17.70 -6.45
N PHE A 224 -11.01 -17.02 -5.79
CA PHE A 224 -10.47 -15.75 -6.25
C PHE A 224 -9.38 -15.97 -7.30
N ASN A 225 -9.70 -15.73 -8.58
CA ASN A 225 -8.73 -15.71 -9.68
C ASN A 225 -7.90 -14.43 -9.64
N ARG A 226 -6.73 -14.51 -8.99
CA ARG A 226 -5.84 -13.35 -8.78
C ARG A 226 -5.07 -12.97 -10.04
N GLU A 227 -4.83 -13.91 -10.95
CA GLU A 227 -4.24 -13.61 -12.26
C GLU A 227 -5.17 -12.72 -13.07
N SER A 228 -6.47 -13.09 -13.17
CA SER A 228 -7.47 -12.26 -13.83
C SER A 228 -7.58 -10.88 -13.18
N TYR A 229 -7.56 -10.81 -11.85
CA TYR A 229 -7.63 -9.56 -11.10
C TYR A 229 -6.39 -8.67 -11.35
N ALA A 230 -5.19 -9.21 -11.31
CA ALA A 230 -3.95 -8.48 -11.51
C ALA A 230 -3.77 -8.01 -12.96
N SER A 231 -4.22 -8.82 -13.92
CA SER A 231 -4.11 -8.51 -15.35
C SER A 231 -4.93 -7.29 -15.77
N GLN A 232 -5.97 -6.92 -15.00
CA GLN A 232 -6.75 -5.70 -15.25
C GLN A 232 -5.92 -4.42 -15.21
N ILE A 233 -4.76 -4.45 -14.56
CA ILE A 233 -3.87 -3.26 -14.46
C ILE A 233 -2.54 -3.49 -15.16
N ASN A 234 -2.01 -4.70 -15.07
CA ASN A 234 -0.63 -4.98 -15.44
C ASN A 234 -0.52 -5.78 -16.74
N GLY A 235 -1.65 -6.11 -17.38
CA GLY A 235 -1.70 -7.07 -18.48
C GLY A 235 -1.39 -8.48 -18.01
N LYS A 236 -1.54 -9.46 -18.90
CA LYS A 236 -1.30 -10.86 -18.57
C LYS A 236 0.17 -11.10 -18.19
N ASP A 237 1.10 -10.64 -19.00
CA ASP A 237 2.55 -10.82 -18.79
C ASP A 237 3.05 -10.09 -17.51
N GLY A 238 2.41 -8.99 -17.13
CA GLY A 238 2.71 -8.26 -15.91
C GLY A 238 2.10 -8.91 -14.67
N ALA A 239 0.93 -9.53 -14.79
CA ALA A 239 0.27 -10.21 -13.68
C ALA A 239 1.14 -11.36 -13.15
N ASP A 240 1.66 -12.20 -14.02
CA ASP A 240 2.53 -13.33 -13.64
C ASP A 240 3.76 -12.88 -12.85
N LYS A 241 4.33 -11.72 -13.18
CA LYS A 241 5.50 -11.18 -12.50
C LYS A 241 5.19 -10.62 -11.10
N LEU A 242 3.93 -10.27 -10.83
CA LEU A 242 3.50 -9.58 -9.61
C LEU A 242 2.80 -10.48 -8.61
N LEU A 243 2.31 -11.66 -9.05
CA LEU A 243 1.56 -12.56 -8.20
C LEU A 243 2.44 -13.16 -7.11
N ARG A 244 1.95 -13.04 -5.87
CA ARG A 244 2.53 -13.68 -4.68
C ARG A 244 1.48 -14.51 -3.98
N ASN A 245 1.89 -15.69 -3.54
CA ASN A 245 1.02 -16.61 -2.80
C ASN A 245 1.17 -16.46 -1.27
N LEU A 246 2.10 -15.62 -0.83
CA LEU A 246 2.39 -15.35 0.58
C LEU A 246 2.36 -13.84 0.84
N TYR A 247 2.00 -13.44 2.06
CA TYR A 247 2.00 -12.02 2.46
C TYR A 247 3.38 -11.41 2.49
N ILE A 248 4.35 -12.17 3.00
CA ILE A 248 5.74 -11.73 3.12
C ILE A 248 6.54 -12.37 2.01
N PRO A 249 7.29 -11.59 1.21
CA PRO A 249 8.18 -12.15 0.21
C PRO A 249 9.12 -13.19 0.83
N PRO A 250 9.37 -14.33 0.17
CA PRO A 250 10.15 -15.43 0.74
C PRO A 250 11.53 -15.04 1.25
N THR A 251 12.15 -14.05 0.60
CA THR A 251 13.52 -13.58 0.91
C THR A 251 13.57 -12.44 1.93
N PHE A 252 12.43 -11.93 2.38
CA PHE A 252 12.38 -10.72 3.22
C PHE A 252 12.63 -11.02 4.71
N VAL A 253 12.14 -12.15 5.20
CA VAL A 253 12.30 -12.59 6.59
C VAL A 253 12.80 -14.02 6.61
N GLN A 254 13.82 -14.27 7.41
CA GLN A 254 14.36 -15.61 7.66
C GLN A 254 14.27 -15.95 9.15
N ALA A 255 14.07 -17.23 9.44
CA ALA A 255 14.10 -17.79 10.79
C ALA A 255 15.04 -19.01 10.78
N GLY A 256 16.27 -18.82 11.24
CA GLY A 256 17.35 -19.77 11.05
C GLY A 256 17.67 -19.94 9.56
N ASP A 257 17.72 -21.19 9.10
CA ASP A 257 18.02 -21.53 7.69
C ASP A 257 16.78 -21.53 6.78
N LYS A 258 15.58 -21.25 7.33
CA LYS A 258 14.31 -21.27 6.59
C LYS A 258 13.82 -19.85 6.27
N SER A 259 13.31 -19.65 5.08
CA SER A 259 12.54 -18.46 4.76
C SER A 259 11.22 -18.46 5.54
N PHE A 260 10.66 -17.27 5.80
CA PHE A 260 9.32 -17.18 6.38
C PHE A 260 8.28 -17.93 5.52
N GLY A 261 8.43 -17.89 4.20
CA GLY A 261 7.58 -18.61 3.26
C GLY A 261 7.59 -20.12 3.49
N ASP A 262 8.74 -20.71 3.77
CA ASP A 262 8.84 -22.15 4.06
C ASP A 262 8.11 -22.51 5.35
N LEU A 263 8.23 -21.69 6.38
CA LEU A 263 7.49 -21.89 7.63
C LEU A 263 5.98 -21.77 7.44
N VAL A 264 5.52 -20.82 6.59
CA VAL A 264 4.11 -20.70 6.26
C VAL A 264 3.61 -21.93 5.51
N LYS A 265 4.35 -22.42 4.50
CA LYS A 265 4.01 -23.64 3.77
C LYS A 265 3.86 -24.85 4.71
N GLU A 266 4.85 -25.07 5.59
CA GLU A 266 4.80 -26.13 6.60
C GLU A 266 3.60 -26.01 7.53
N LYS A 267 3.21 -24.79 7.89
CA LYS A 267 2.08 -24.55 8.77
C LYS A 267 0.73 -24.75 8.06
N VAL A 268 0.60 -24.22 6.86
CA VAL A 268 -0.67 -24.21 6.12
C VAL A 268 -1.17 -25.62 5.81
N VAL A 269 -0.27 -26.54 5.44
CA VAL A 269 -0.65 -27.96 5.18
C VAL A 269 -1.24 -28.65 6.41
N THR A 270 -1.05 -28.12 7.62
CA THR A 270 -1.67 -28.63 8.84
C THR A 270 -3.13 -28.21 9.00
N TYR A 271 -3.64 -27.31 8.18
CA TYR A 271 -5.02 -26.81 8.26
C TYR A 271 -6.04 -27.73 7.58
N GLY A 272 -5.59 -28.56 6.64
CA GLY A 272 -6.41 -29.53 5.97
C GLY A 272 -5.75 -30.09 4.69
N ASP A 273 -6.33 -31.17 4.17
CA ASP A 273 -5.81 -31.83 2.98
C ASP A 273 -5.89 -30.96 1.73
N GLU A 274 -6.81 -30.02 1.70
CA GLU A 274 -7.00 -29.02 0.63
C GLU A 274 -5.78 -28.14 0.38
N TRP A 275 -4.85 -28.07 1.35
CA TRP A 275 -3.65 -27.24 1.27
C TRP A 275 -2.40 -27.98 0.82
N LYS A 276 -2.41 -29.33 0.78
CA LYS A 276 -1.22 -30.14 0.55
C LYS A 276 -0.61 -30.00 -0.84
N ASP A 277 -1.43 -29.74 -1.84
CA ASP A 277 -1.04 -29.58 -3.26
C ASP A 277 -1.06 -28.13 -3.75
N VAL A 278 -1.15 -27.17 -2.82
CA VAL A 278 -1.09 -25.74 -3.16
C VAL A 278 0.36 -25.33 -3.45
N ASP A 279 0.58 -24.75 -4.63
CA ASP A 279 1.86 -24.16 -4.98
C ASP A 279 1.94 -22.73 -4.48
N PHE A 280 2.80 -22.50 -3.49
CA PHE A 280 3.02 -21.19 -2.90
C PHE A 280 4.18 -20.40 -3.55
N SER A 281 4.73 -20.88 -4.66
CA SER A 281 5.76 -20.12 -5.39
C SER A 281 5.18 -18.86 -6.02
N ASP A 282 6.02 -17.82 -6.15
CA ASP A 282 5.65 -16.56 -6.78
C ASP A 282 5.55 -16.71 -8.31
N GLY A 283 4.92 -15.72 -8.96
CA GLY A 283 4.81 -15.66 -10.42
C GLY A 283 3.66 -16.48 -11.01
N GLN A 284 2.76 -16.96 -10.17
CA GLN A 284 1.57 -17.73 -10.60
C GLN A 284 0.46 -17.64 -9.55
N ASP A 285 -0.77 -17.99 -9.93
CA ASP A 285 -1.88 -18.14 -9.00
C ASP A 285 -2.00 -19.58 -8.48
N GLY A 286 -1.22 -19.92 -7.45
CA GLY A 286 -1.26 -21.26 -6.84
C GLY A 286 -2.47 -21.52 -5.94
N LEU A 287 -3.29 -20.51 -5.65
CA LEU A 287 -4.45 -20.66 -4.77
C LEU A 287 -5.77 -20.85 -5.55
N TYR A 288 -5.89 -20.32 -6.76
CA TYR A 288 -7.13 -20.43 -7.52
C TYR A 288 -7.43 -21.87 -7.90
N ASN A 289 -8.57 -22.38 -7.41
CA ASN A 289 -9.03 -23.74 -7.72
C ASN A 289 -10.55 -23.85 -7.52
N GLU A 290 -11.30 -23.87 -8.60
CA GLU A 290 -12.77 -23.93 -8.55
C GLU A 290 -13.33 -25.15 -7.83
N ASN A 291 -12.69 -26.32 -7.98
CA ASN A 291 -13.17 -27.54 -7.33
C ASN A 291 -12.99 -27.46 -5.82
N LYS A 292 -11.85 -26.98 -5.34
CA LYS A 292 -11.64 -26.72 -3.92
C LYS A 292 -12.59 -25.65 -3.39
N ALA A 293 -12.80 -24.56 -4.13
CA ALA A 293 -13.75 -23.53 -3.77
C ALA A 293 -15.17 -24.08 -3.56
N LYS A 294 -15.64 -24.90 -4.49
CA LYS A 294 -16.96 -25.56 -4.41
C LYS A 294 -17.06 -26.53 -3.24
N ALA A 295 -16.01 -27.33 -2.99
CA ALA A 295 -15.97 -28.28 -1.88
C ALA A 295 -16.00 -27.55 -0.51
N GLU A 296 -15.16 -26.54 -0.34
CA GLU A 296 -15.13 -25.74 0.89
C GLU A 296 -16.43 -24.95 1.11
N PHE A 297 -17.03 -24.41 0.04
CA PHE A 297 -18.32 -23.75 0.14
C PHE A 297 -19.44 -24.70 0.53
N ALA A 298 -19.44 -25.95 0.06
CA ALA A 298 -20.41 -26.94 0.43
C ALA A 298 -20.33 -27.25 1.94
N LYS A 299 -19.15 -27.50 2.49
CA LYS A 299 -18.93 -27.68 3.94
C LYS A 299 -19.40 -26.46 4.73
N ALA A 300 -18.99 -25.27 4.32
CA ALA A 300 -19.40 -24.03 4.97
C ALA A 300 -20.90 -23.83 4.97
N LYS A 301 -21.56 -24.12 3.84
CA LYS A 301 -23.01 -23.95 3.68
C LYS A 301 -23.82 -24.87 4.64
N GLU A 302 -23.40 -26.11 4.85
CA GLU A 302 -24.00 -27.01 5.81
C GLU A 302 -23.88 -26.48 7.23
N ALA A 303 -22.68 -26.15 7.67
CA ALA A 303 -22.41 -25.61 9.00
C ALA A 303 -23.19 -24.32 9.26
N LEU A 304 -23.15 -23.39 8.32
CA LEU A 304 -23.80 -22.08 8.43
C LEU A 304 -25.33 -22.20 8.45
N LYS A 305 -25.94 -23.15 7.71
CA LYS A 305 -27.38 -23.42 7.78
C LYS A 305 -27.77 -23.97 9.15
N ALA A 306 -26.97 -24.87 9.73
CA ALA A 306 -27.19 -25.39 11.07
C ALA A 306 -27.14 -24.27 12.13
N ASP A 307 -26.33 -23.24 11.91
CA ASP A 307 -26.22 -22.04 12.75
C ASP A 307 -27.30 -20.97 12.46
N GLY A 308 -28.28 -21.27 11.63
CA GLY A 308 -29.39 -20.37 11.30
C GLY A 308 -29.01 -19.20 10.40
N VAL A 309 -27.98 -19.37 9.56
CA VAL A 309 -27.55 -18.36 8.60
C VAL A 309 -28.45 -18.36 7.37
N GLU A 310 -28.92 -17.18 7.00
CA GLU A 310 -29.75 -16.99 5.80
C GLU A 310 -28.85 -16.83 4.55
N PHE A 311 -29.27 -17.49 3.45
CA PHE A 311 -28.61 -17.37 2.14
C PHE A 311 -29.53 -16.64 1.16
N PRO A 312 -28.95 -15.89 0.18
CA PRO A 312 -27.53 -15.77 -0.12
C PRO A 312 -26.76 -14.88 0.86
N ILE A 313 -25.45 -15.12 1.00
CA ILE A 313 -24.57 -14.24 1.75
C ILE A 313 -24.26 -13.01 0.89
N HIS A 314 -24.47 -11.83 1.47
CA HIS A 314 -24.22 -10.55 0.80
C HIS A 314 -22.86 -9.96 1.21
N LEU A 315 -21.88 -10.00 0.31
CA LEU A 315 -20.58 -9.35 0.51
C LEU A 315 -20.61 -7.93 -0.04
N ASP A 316 -20.08 -6.98 0.70
CA ASP A 316 -19.85 -5.60 0.22
C ASP A 316 -18.37 -5.40 -0.05
N ILE A 317 -18.06 -4.81 -1.19
CA ILE A 317 -16.71 -4.39 -1.56
C ILE A 317 -16.78 -2.89 -1.87
N PRO A 318 -16.58 -2.01 -0.87
CA PRO A 318 -16.59 -0.57 -1.11
C PRO A 318 -15.44 -0.15 -2.02
N VAL A 319 -15.73 0.69 -2.99
CA VAL A 319 -14.75 1.20 -3.96
C VAL A 319 -15.04 2.66 -4.27
N ASP A 320 -13.98 3.43 -4.46
CA ASP A 320 -14.08 4.79 -4.99
C ASP A 320 -14.48 4.74 -6.47
N GLN A 321 -15.69 5.19 -6.78
CA GLN A 321 -16.25 5.17 -8.13
C GLN A 321 -15.49 6.05 -9.12
N THR A 322 -14.73 7.03 -8.66
CA THR A 322 -13.92 7.90 -9.52
C THR A 322 -12.62 7.23 -9.97
N ALA A 323 -12.20 6.16 -9.30
CA ALA A 323 -10.99 5.42 -9.61
C ALA A 323 -11.29 4.26 -10.58
N THR A 324 -11.35 4.54 -11.89
CA THR A 324 -11.72 3.59 -12.95
C THR A 324 -11.00 2.24 -12.82
N SER A 325 -9.70 2.23 -12.62
CA SER A 325 -8.92 0.99 -12.47
C SER A 325 -9.30 0.16 -11.24
N LYS A 326 -9.70 0.81 -10.14
CA LYS A 326 -10.21 0.12 -8.93
C LYS A 326 -11.57 -0.48 -9.19
N VAL A 327 -12.45 0.27 -9.88
CA VAL A 327 -13.80 -0.21 -10.25
C VAL A 327 -13.71 -1.44 -11.14
N GLN A 328 -12.87 -1.41 -12.18
CA GLN A 328 -12.65 -2.55 -13.08
C GLN A 328 -12.17 -3.80 -12.31
N ARG A 329 -11.19 -3.65 -11.43
CA ARG A 329 -10.70 -4.77 -10.60
C ARG A 329 -11.77 -5.35 -9.69
N VAL A 330 -12.56 -4.49 -9.02
CA VAL A 330 -13.64 -4.96 -8.14
C VAL A 330 -14.75 -5.64 -8.95
N GLN A 331 -15.03 -5.18 -10.15
CA GLN A 331 -16.00 -5.83 -11.04
C GLN A 331 -15.56 -7.24 -11.44
N SER A 332 -14.26 -7.49 -11.64
CA SER A 332 -13.74 -8.83 -11.94
C SER A 332 -13.94 -9.84 -10.79
N LEU A 333 -14.12 -9.36 -9.55
CA LEU A 333 -14.43 -10.23 -8.40
C LEU A 333 -15.88 -10.74 -8.38
N LYS A 334 -16.75 -10.21 -9.25
CA LYS A 334 -18.16 -10.66 -9.34
C LYS A 334 -18.36 -11.83 -10.31
N GLN A 335 -17.36 -12.14 -11.09
CA GLN A 335 -17.38 -13.25 -12.04
C GLN A 335 -17.04 -14.57 -11.37
#